data_b85f1f8923d83b590ed9298eb78a7138
#
_entry.id   b85f1f8923d83b590ed9298eb78a7138
#
_cell.length_a   1.000
_cell.length_b   1.000
_cell.length_c   1.000
_cell.angle_alpha   90.00
_cell.angle_beta   90.00
_cell.angle_gamma   90.00
#
_symmetry.space_group_name_H-M   'P 1'
#
loop_
_entity.id
_entity.type
_entity.pdbx_description
1 polymer ?
#
loop_
_entity_poly.entity_id
_entity_poly.type
_entity_poly.pdbx_seq_one_letter_code
_entity_poly.pdbx_strand_id
1 'polypeptide(L)'
;MPRFSLDAVRGFDRAVYVVAAGQLLNVFGSGLVYPFATIHFHLEIGIALSLVGLGLLVKNVSTAVATTVGGYLADRIGRKPVMVAAMAGNAVTLAGYAFVPAIAAAVGPLDPAGAFIGVSALAGATNGLYTPAGQAYIADLTDGAERDRAYSLLKVGNNVGFGTGFVVGGLLYEWAEVTVFLADGATSAVVAVVLFALVPRIHAGQRDVALRDSVGDWGSAITKRRVLGLAALNLCFAVLYAQMQTTVPVVAEAELGLSSSEIGTLFVLNPLTLVLLQIPLVDAVSDWRRTRGLLFSVGFWAASMFVVWLVYLLDLGPAAAGRHPLLAAGVVLVGLHLVARTIGEVLHSPISTSLMSALGSDGERGAQLSMLEVAKRAGFGIGSFVGGVFFDYGLAAWLWPSLIGVCVVLGLGLLTFERTLSPVENGVATEG
;
A
#
# COMPACT_ATOMS: atom_id res chain seq x y z
N MET A 1 26.22 7.08 -10.94
CA MET A 1 25.01 6.32 -11.28
C MET A 1 25.37 4.86 -11.34
N PRO A 2 24.88 4.00 -10.46
CA PRO A 2 25.02 2.57 -10.69
C PRO A 2 24.17 2.22 -11.92
N ARG A 3 24.86 1.88 -13.01
CA ARG A 3 24.19 1.33 -14.19
C ARG A 3 23.45 0.07 -13.75
N PHE A 4 22.16 0.00 -14.04
CA PHE A 4 21.39 -1.23 -13.96
C PHE A 4 22.08 -2.21 -14.93
N SER A 5 23.07 -2.95 -14.45
CA SER A 5 23.67 -4.02 -15.23
C SER A 5 22.83 -5.26 -15.00
N LEU A 6 22.42 -5.94 -16.05
CA LEU A 6 21.77 -7.25 -15.97
C LEU A 6 22.60 -8.25 -15.17
N ASP A 7 23.89 -7.99 -15.02
CA ASP A 7 24.81 -8.77 -14.18
C ASP A 7 24.50 -8.63 -12.67
N ALA A 8 23.87 -7.52 -12.23
CA ALA A 8 23.48 -7.33 -10.84
C ALA A 8 22.35 -8.29 -10.42
N VAL A 9 21.59 -8.82 -11.38
CA VAL A 9 20.46 -9.74 -11.18
C VAL A 9 20.88 -11.19 -11.44
N ARG A 10 22.09 -11.43 -11.93
CA ARG A 10 22.64 -12.78 -12.18
C ARG A 10 23.38 -13.30 -10.96
N GLY A 11 23.23 -14.59 -10.68
CA GLY A 11 24.01 -15.30 -9.65
C GLY A 11 23.28 -15.63 -8.35
N PHE A 12 21.99 -15.29 -8.21
CA PHE A 12 21.19 -15.72 -7.07
C PHE A 12 20.87 -17.22 -7.11
N ASP A 13 20.64 -17.80 -5.94
CA ASP A 13 20.04 -19.12 -5.84
C ASP A 13 18.70 -19.16 -6.60
N ARG A 14 18.41 -20.33 -7.21
CA ARG A 14 17.15 -20.52 -7.96
C ARG A 14 15.92 -20.20 -7.12
N ALA A 15 15.95 -20.48 -5.83
CA ALA A 15 14.82 -20.21 -4.94
C ALA A 15 14.54 -18.69 -4.77
N VAL A 16 15.55 -17.84 -4.83
CA VAL A 16 15.38 -16.37 -4.80
C VAL A 16 14.56 -15.91 -6.01
N TYR A 17 14.88 -16.42 -7.21
CA TYR A 17 14.10 -16.09 -8.42
C TYR A 17 12.67 -16.60 -8.35
N VAL A 18 12.45 -17.80 -7.80
CA VAL A 18 11.10 -18.37 -7.64
C VAL A 18 10.28 -17.53 -6.69
N VAL A 19 10.84 -17.11 -5.55
CA VAL A 19 10.15 -16.23 -4.59
C VAL A 19 9.90 -14.86 -5.19
N ALA A 20 10.86 -14.30 -5.93
CA ALA A 20 10.67 -13.00 -6.60
C ALA A 20 9.59 -13.05 -7.69
N ALA A 21 9.56 -14.11 -8.50
CA ALA A 21 8.50 -14.32 -9.49
C ALA A 21 7.13 -14.55 -8.82
N GLY A 22 7.09 -15.30 -7.73
CA GLY A 22 5.89 -15.46 -6.91
C GLY A 22 5.39 -14.12 -6.34
N GLN A 23 6.29 -13.29 -5.84
CA GLN A 23 5.95 -11.96 -5.34
C GLN A 23 5.42 -11.06 -6.46
N LEU A 24 6.05 -11.04 -7.63
CA LEU A 24 5.56 -10.30 -8.80
C LEU A 24 4.14 -10.74 -9.17
N LEU A 25 3.89 -12.05 -9.27
CA LEU A 25 2.58 -12.59 -9.62
C LEU A 25 1.52 -12.27 -8.56
N ASN A 26 1.87 -12.35 -7.27
CA ASN A 26 0.97 -11.97 -6.17
C ASN A 26 0.60 -10.48 -6.23
N VAL A 27 1.59 -9.61 -6.49
CA VAL A 27 1.35 -8.17 -6.61
C VAL A 27 0.61 -7.81 -7.90
N PHE A 28 0.83 -8.55 -8.99
CA PHE A 28 0.03 -8.44 -10.21
C PHE A 28 -1.45 -8.73 -9.92
N GLY A 29 -1.75 -9.83 -9.21
CA GLY A 29 -3.11 -10.15 -8.78
C GLY A 29 -3.73 -9.03 -7.93
N SER A 30 -3.00 -8.50 -6.96
CA SER A 30 -3.45 -7.34 -6.18
C SER A 30 -3.72 -6.11 -7.04
N GLY A 31 -2.92 -5.88 -8.09
CA GLY A 31 -3.12 -4.80 -9.07
C GLY A 31 -4.42 -4.96 -9.87
N LEU A 32 -4.83 -6.21 -10.19
CA LEU A 32 -6.09 -6.48 -10.88
C LEU A 32 -7.30 -5.94 -10.10
N VAL A 33 -7.24 -5.98 -8.78
CA VAL A 33 -8.36 -5.69 -7.88
C VAL A 33 -8.31 -4.27 -7.33
N TYR A 34 -7.10 -3.69 -7.17
CA TYR A 34 -6.84 -2.50 -6.35
C TYR A 34 -7.80 -1.31 -6.60
N PRO A 35 -7.99 -0.79 -7.82
CA PRO A 35 -8.94 0.29 -8.06
C PRO A 35 -10.38 -0.20 -8.15
N PHE A 36 -10.61 -1.45 -8.59
CA PHE A 36 -11.93 -1.95 -8.96
C PHE A 36 -12.71 -2.51 -7.76
N ALA A 37 -12.05 -2.90 -6.67
CA ALA A 37 -12.76 -3.39 -5.49
C ALA A 37 -13.73 -2.35 -4.93
N THR A 38 -13.31 -1.09 -4.83
CA THR A 38 -14.17 -0.03 -4.32
C THR A 38 -15.32 0.28 -5.27
N ILE A 39 -15.03 0.33 -6.57
CA ILE A 39 -16.03 0.49 -7.63
C ILE A 39 -17.09 -0.61 -7.49
N HIS A 40 -16.65 -1.88 -7.52
CA HIS A 40 -17.54 -3.03 -7.47
C HIS A 40 -18.44 -3.07 -6.22
N PHE A 41 -17.83 -2.93 -5.04
CA PHE A 41 -18.61 -3.04 -3.81
C PHE A 41 -19.50 -1.83 -3.54
N HIS A 42 -19.08 -0.63 -3.95
CA HIS A 42 -19.87 0.58 -3.74
C HIS A 42 -20.88 0.82 -4.86
N LEU A 43 -20.45 0.86 -6.12
CA LEU A 43 -21.31 1.26 -7.24
C LEU A 43 -22.19 0.09 -7.73
N GLU A 44 -21.66 -1.15 -7.81
CA GLU A 44 -22.39 -2.30 -8.36
C GLU A 44 -23.20 -3.05 -7.28
N ILE A 45 -22.56 -3.37 -6.14
CA ILE A 45 -23.23 -4.08 -5.04
C ILE A 45 -24.08 -3.14 -4.16
N GLY A 46 -23.77 -1.83 -4.15
CA GLY A 46 -24.51 -0.84 -3.38
C GLY A 46 -24.14 -0.78 -1.89
N ILE A 47 -22.96 -1.29 -1.51
CA ILE A 47 -22.46 -1.13 -0.14
C ILE A 47 -22.04 0.32 0.08
N ALA A 48 -22.47 0.93 1.19
CA ALA A 48 -22.03 2.28 1.57
C ALA A 48 -20.51 2.39 1.52
N LEU A 49 -19.98 3.47 0.95
CA LEU A 49 -18.53 3.62 0.74
C LEU A 49 -17.76 3.64 2.07
N SER A 50 -18.38 4.15 3.13
CA SER A 50 -17.83 4.06 4.49
C SER A 50 -17.67 2.62 4.98
N LEU A 51 -18.62 1.72 4.66
CA LEU A 51 -18.53 0.30 5.02
C LEU A 51 -17.50 -0.43 4.17
N VAL A 52 -17.31 -0.04 2.90
CA VAL A 52 -16.17 -0.50 2.09
C VAL A 52 -14.87 -0.04 2.73
N GLY A 53 -14.77 1.23 3.12
CA GLY A 53 -13.62 1.78 3.86
C GLY A 53 -13.37 1.07 5.20
N LEU A 54 -14.43 0.73 5.93
CA LEU A 54 -14.34 -0.06 7.17
C LEU A 54 -13.78 -1.47 6.90
N GLY A 55 -14.23 -2.13 5.84
CA GLY A 55 -13.67 -3.42 5.44
C GLY A 55 -12.17 -3.34 5.13
N LEU A 56 -11.73 -2.28 4.45
CA LEU A 56 -10.30 -2.01 4.21
C LEU A 56 -9.54 -1.72 5.52
N LEU A 57 -10.14 -1.02 6.48
CA LEU A 57 -9.56 -0.82 7.81
C LEU A 57 -9.39 -2.15 8.53
N VAL A 58 -10.43 -2.98 8.57
CA VAL A 58 -10.39 -4.32 9.19
C VAL A 58 -9.35 -5.19 8.50
N LYS A 59 -9.26 -5.19 7.17
CA LYS A 59 -8.20 -5.87 6.41
C LYS A 59 -6.81 -5.44 6.86
N ASN A 60 -6.56 -4.14 6.98
CA ASN A 60 -5.26 -3.60 7.38
C ASN A 60 -4.90 -3.95 8.83
N VAL A 61 -5.86 -3.89 9.76
CA VAL A 61 -5.68 -4.32 11.15
C VAL A 61 -5.37 -5.82 11.23
N SER A 62 -6.16 -6.64 10.53
CA SER A 62 -5.93 -8.09 10.45
C SER A 62 -4.56 -8.42 9.86
N THR A 63 -4.13 -7.68 8.84
CA THR A 63 -2.79 -7.83 8.25
C THR A 63 -1.70 -7.50 9.27
N ALA A 64 -1.84 -6.42 10.02
CA ALA A 64 -0.86 -6.04 11.03
C ALA A 64 -0.71 -7.10 12.13
N VAL A 65 -1.82 -7.60 12.65
CA VAL A 65 -1.83 -8.69 13.64
C VAL A 65 -1.21 -9.97 13.06
N ALA A 66 -1.65 -10.36 11.85
CA ALA A 66 -1.16 -11.56 11.19
C ALA A 66 0.32 -11.48 10.81
N THR A 67 0.86 -10.31 10.55
CA THR A 67 2.31 -10.13 10.28
C THR A 67 3.15 -10.52 11.50
N THR A 68 2.73 -10.16 12.70
CA THR A 68 3.42 -10.56 13.94
C THR A 68 3.34 -12.06 14.15
N VAL A 69 2.14 -12.64 13.96
CA VAL A 69 1.92 -14.10 14.09
C VAL A 69 2.68 -14.86 13.00
N GLY A 70 2.73 -14.33 11.79
CA GLY A 70 3.42 -14.93 10.65
C GLY A 70 4.93 -15.04 10.84
N GLY A 71 5.56 -14.02 11.41
CA GLY A 71 6.96 -14.06 11.79
C GLY A 71 7.23 -15.19 12.81
N TYR A 72 6.46 -15.24 13.88
CA TYR A 72 6.58 -16.29 14.89
C TYR A 72 6.36 -17.70 14.32
N LEU A 73 5.32 -17.89 13.49
CA LEU A 73 5.05 -19.18 12.87
C LEU A 73 6.18 -19.57 11.90
N ALA A 74 6.70 -18.62 11.12
CA ALA A 74 7.80 -18.85 10.19
C ALA A 74 9.08 -19.32 10.91
N ASP A 75 9.34 -18.81 12.10
CA ASP A 75 10.48 -19.26 12.93
C ASP A 75 10.24 -20.65 13.53
N ARG A 76 8.99 -20.99 13.90
CA ARG A 76 8.67 -22.24 14.62
C ARG A 76 8.44 -23.43 13.70
N ILE A 77 7.67 -23.27 12.60
CA ILE A 77 7.31 -24.38 11.69
C ILE A 77 8.03 -24.30 10.33
N GLY A 78 8.84 -23.24 10.14
CA GLY A 78 9.64 -22.99 8.95
C GLY A 78 9.00 -22.02 7.95
N ARG A 79 9.83 -21.35 7.16
CA ARG A 79 9.43 -20.30 6.20
C ARG A 79 8.46 -20.83 5.12
N LYS A 80 8.86 -21.93 4.46
CA LYS A 80 8.11 -22.50 3.33
C LYS A 80 6.69 -22.93 3.70
N PRO A 81 6.42 -23.69 4.78
CA PRO A 81 5.04 -24.06 5.16
C PRO A 81 4.14 -22.84 5.38
N VAL A 82 4.66 -21.78 6.03
CA VAL A 82 3.89 -20.55 6.27
C VAL A 82 3.60 -19.82 4.98
N MET A 83 4.59 -19.67 4.08
CA MET A 83 4.39 -19.04 2.77
C MET A 83 3.33 -19.76 1.94
N VAL A 84 3.39 -21.09 1.87
CA VAL A 84 2.43 -21.92 1.10
C VAL A 84 1.03 -21.83 1.69
N ALA A 85 0.90 -21.98 3.01
CA ALA A 85 -0.40 -21.88 3.69
C ALA A 85 -1.03 -20.50 3.55
N ALA A 86 -0.21 -19.45 3.67
CA ALA A 86 -0.65 -18.06 3.48
C ALA A 86 -1.17 -17.81 2.06
N MET A 87 -0.44 -18.27 1.03
CA MET A 87 -0.86 -18.10 -0.37
C MET A 87 -2.10 -18.97 -0.71
N ALA A 88 -2.18 -20.18 -0.18
CA ALA A 88 -3.38 -21.01 -0.34
C ALA A 88 -4.62 -20.39 0.33
N GLY A 89 -4.46 -19.86 1.54
CA GLY A 89 -5.52 -19.11 2.23
C GLY A 89 -5.90 -17.83 1.48
N ASN A 90 -4.90 -17.10 0.96
CA ASN A 90 -5.11 -15.89 0.16
C ASN A 90 -5.90 -16.21 -1.12
N ALA A 91 -5.61 -17.33 -1.79
CA ALA A 91 -6.35 -17.77 -2.97
C ALA A 91 -7.85 -17.93 -2.69
N VAL A 92 -8.20 -18.54 -1.57
CA VAL A 92 -9.60 -18.74 -1.16
C VAL A 92 -10.25 -17.42 -0.77
N THR A 93 -9.59 -16.59 0.02
CA THR A 93 -10.17 -15.34 0.54
C THR A 93 -10.33 -14.29 -0.55
N LEU A 94 -9.39 -14.19 -1.49
CA LEU A 94 -9.48 -13.24 -2.60
C LEU A 94 -10.56 -13.66 -3.60
N ALA A 95 -10.62 -14.96 -3.95
CA ALA A 95 -11.74 -15.48 -4.72
C ALA A 95 -13.09 -15.30 -3.98
N GLY A 96 -13.07 -15.31 -2.65
CA GLY A 96 -14.24 -15.09 -1.80
C GLY A 96 -14.91 -13.72 -2.01
N TYR A 97 -14.18 -12.70 -2.43
CA TYR A 97 -14.77 -11.40 -2.76
C TYR A 97 -15.80 -11.50 -3.92
N ALA A 98 -15.56 -12.36 -4.91
CA ALA A 98 -16.51 -12.60 -5.99
C ALA A 98 -17.85 -13.19 -5.51
N PHE A 99 -17.86 -13.81 -4.34
CA PHE A 99 -19.02 -14.49 -3.77
C PHE A 99 -19.63 -13.77 -2.58
N VAL A 100 -19.26 -12.52 -2.31
CA VAL A 100 -19.79 -11.74 -1.16
C VAL A 100 -21.34 -11.75 -1.10
N PRO A 101 -22.09 -11.49 -2.20
CA PRO A 101 -23.55 -11.56 -2.14
C PRO A 101 -24.08 -12.96 -1.82
N ALA A 102 -23.45 -14.01 -2.37
CA ALA A 102 -23.84 -15.39 -2.11
C ALA A 102 -23.53 -15.82 -0.66
N ILE A 103 -22.39 -15.37 -0.11
CA ILE A 103 -22.01 -15.59 1.30
C ILE A 103 -23.04 -14.93 2.22
N ALA A 104 -23.42 -13.67 1.93
CA ALA A 104 -24.44 -12.96 2.69
C ALA A 104 -25.78 -13.72 2.68
N ALA A 105 -26.22 -14.17 1.51
CA ALA A 105 -27.46 -14.96 1.38
C ALA A 105 -27.41 -16.31 2.11
N ALA A 106 -26.25 -16.97 2.13
CA ALA A 106 -26.09 -18.29 2.76
C ALA A 106 -26.06 -18.23 4.30
N VAL A 107 -25.55 -17.12 4.89
CA VAL A 107 -25.40 -16.98 6.35
C VAL A 107 -26.66 -16.37 7.01
N GLY A 108 -27.66 -16.00 6.24
CA GLY A 108 -29.00 -15.59 6.71
C GLY A 108 -29.08 -14.20 7.35
N PRO A 109 -28.55 -13.94 8.54
CA PRO A 109 -28.62 -12.60 9.15
C PRO A 109 -27.53 -11.62 8.66
N LEU A 110 -26.61 -12.08 7.80
CA LEU A 110 -25.50 -11.29 7.32
C LEU A 110 -25.91 -10.53 6.05
N ASP A 111 -25.69 -9.22 6.03
CA ASP A 111 -25.85 -8.40 4.84
C ASP A 111 -24.57 -8.43 3.96
N PRO A 112 -24.59 -7.94 2.71
CA PRO A 112 -23.41 -7.87 1.86
C PRO A 112 -22.24 -7.10 2.47
N ALA A 113 -22.51 -6.06 3.25
CA ALA A 113 -21.45 -5.27 3.91
C ALA A 113 -20.75 -6.10 5.00
N GLY A 114 -21.52 -6.81 5.83
CA GLY A 114 -20.97 -7.70 6.85
C GLY A 114 -20.15 -8.84 6.24
N ALA A 115 -20.64 -9.44 5.14
CA ALA A 115 -19.90 -10.47 4.40
C ALA A 115 -18.59 -9.93 3.82
N PHE A 116 -18.62 -8.74 3.22
CA PHE A 116 -17.44 -8.04 2.71
C PHE A 116 -16.40 -7.78 3.81
N ILE A 117 -16.83 -7.27 4.98
CA ILE A 117 -15.95 -7.02 6.12
C ILE A 117 -15.33 -8.33 6.63
N GLY A 118 -16.12 -9.41 6.70
CA GLY A 118 -15.63 -10.74 7.10
C GLY A 118 -14.58 -11.31 6.15
N VAL A 119 -14.84 -11.26 4.82
CA VAL A 119 -13.88 -11.67 3.80
C VAL A 119 -12.62 -10.79 3.86
N SER A 120 -12.77 -9.47 4.07
CA SER A 120 -11.66 -8.54 4.22
C SER A 120 -10.78 -8.86 5.44
N ALA A 121 -11.38 -9.24 6.57
CA ALA A 121 -10.63 -9.68 7.74
C ALA A 121 -9.79 -10.93 7.46
N LEU A 122 -10.37 -11.93 6.79
CA LEU A 122 -9.67 -13.17 6.42
C LEU A 122 -8.57 -12.91 5.39
N ALA A 123 -8.84 -12.08 4.35
CA ALA A 123 -7.85 -11.70 3.35
C ALA A 123 -6.67 -10.94 3.99
N GLY A 124 -6.96 -10.07 4.96
CA GLY A 124 -5.92 -9.40 5.75
C GLY A 124 -5.07 -10.38 6.55
N ALA A 125 -5.68 -11.33 7.22
CA ALA A 125 -5.00 -12.34 8.00
C ALA A 125 -4.07 -13.22 7.14
N THR A 126 -4.57 -13.73 6.01
CA THR A 126 -3.77 -14.56 5.11
C THR A 126 -2.62 -13.79 4.47
N ASN A 127 -2.86 -12.54 4.02
CA ASN A 127 -1.83 -11.69 3.45
C ASN A 127 -0.72 -11.34 4.47
N GLY A 128 -1.09 -11.06 5.71
CA GLY A 128 -0.15 -10.72 6.78
C GLY A 128 0.82 -11.85 7.12
N LEU A 129 0.44 -13.10 6.95
CA LEU A 129 1.31 -14.26 7.21
C LEU A 129 2.42 -14.41 6.16
N TYR A 130 2.16 -14.04 4.90
CA TYR A 130 3.10 -14.26 3.80
C TYR A 130 4.34 -13.39 3.86
N THR A 131 4.16 -12.08 4.06
CA THR A 131 5.23 -11.08 3.91
C THR A 131 6.45 -11.35 4.79
N PRO A 132 6.32 -11.56 6.13
CA PRO A 132 7.49 -11.80 6.97
C PRO A 132 8.18 -13.12 6.65
N ALA A 133 7.41 -14.17 6.31
CA ALA A 133 7.98 -15.47 5.95
C ALA A 133 8.78 -15.40 4.64
N GLY A 134 8.28 -14.66 3.63
CA GLY A 134 8.97 -14.47 2.35
C GLY A 134 10.24 -13.64 2.50
N GLN A 135 10.20 -12.54 3.25
CA GLN A 135 11.37 -11.72 3.53
C GLN A 135 12.44 -12.49 4.32
N ALA A 136 12.04 -13.24 5.35
CA ALA A 136 12.95 -14.08 6.10
C ALA A 136 13.56 -15.19 5.23
N TYR A 137 12.78 -15.79 4.33
CA TYR A 137 13.27 -16.80 3.40
C TYR A 137 14.38 -16.25 2.48
N ILE A 138 14.19 -15.06 1.91
CA ILE A 138 15.21 -14.37 1.11
C ILE A 138 16.45 -14.07 1.97
N ALA A 139 16.25 -13.57 3.20
CA ALA A 139 17.36 -13.26 4.11
C ALA A 139 18.18 -14.48 4.50
N ASP A 140 17.54 -15.66 4.60
CA ASP A 140 18.23 -16.93 4.90
C ASP A 140 19.06 -17.46 3.72
N LEU A 141 18.76 -17.03 2.47
CA LEU A 141 19.46 -17.44 1.24
C LEU A 141 20.54 -16.46 0.78
N THR A 142 20.59 -15.25 1.35
CA THR A 142 21.44 -14.17 0.83
C THR A 142 22.16 -13.44 1.96
N ASP A 143 23.38 -12.97 1.69
CA ASP A 143 24.20 -12.24 2.64
C ASP A 143 24.57 -10.84 2.12
N GLY A 144 24.70 -9.86 3.03
CA GLY A 144 25.25 -8.55 2.77
C GLY A 144 24.68 -7.89 1.50
N ALA A 145 25.55 -7.52 0.57
CA ALA A 145 25.18 -6.84 -0.68
C ALA A 145 24.32 -7.70 -1.63
N GLU A 146 24.36 -9.02 -1.50
CA GLU A 146 23.48 -9.91 -2.28
C GLU A 146 22.04 -9.78 -1.80
N ARG A 147 21.80 -9.67 -0.49
CA ARG A 147 20.49 -9.44 0.11
C ARG A 147 19.87 -8.13 -0.36
N ASP A 148 20.66 -7.06 -0.39
CA ASP A 148 20.18 -5.75 -0.88
C ASP A 148 19.76 -5.81 -2.34
N ARG A 149 20.50 -6.54 -3.18
CA ARG A 149 20.14 -6.77 -4.59
C ARG A 149 18.88 -7.62 -4.72
N ALA A 150 18.70 -8.65 -3.89
CA ALA A 150 17.51 -9.48 -3.91
C ALA A 150 16.26 -8.68 -3.52
N TYR A 151 16.33 -7.83 -2.48
CA TYR A 151 15.21 -6.94 -2.12
C TYR A 151 14.94 -5.88 -3.20
N SER A 152 15.97 -5.41 -3.89
CA SER A 152 15.79 -4.49 -5.03
C SER A 152 15.05 -5.18 -6.18
N LEU A 153 15.36 -6.46 -6.46
CA LEU A 153 14.63 -7.26 -7.45
C LEU A 153 13.15 -7.42 -7.08
N LEU A 154 12.85 -7.72 -5.81
CA LEU A 154 11.47 -7.80 -5.32
C LEU A 154 10.74 -6.47 -5.51
N LYS A 155 11.39 -5.33 -5.22
CA LYS A 155 10.79 -4.00 -5.37
C LYS A 155 10.47 -3.67 -6.83
N VAL A 156 11.38 -4.00 -7.76
CA VAL A 156 11.12 -3.85 -9.20
C VAL A 156 9.95 -4.74 -9.62
N GLY A 157 9.95 -6.02 -9.20
CA GLY A 157 8.85 -6.95 -9.45
C GLY A 157 7.51 -6.43 -8.96
N ASN A 158 7.46 -5.84 -7.77
CA ASN A 158 6.25 -5.24 -7.21
C ASN A 158 5.70 -4.12 -8.11
N ASN A 159 6.56 -3.18 -8.55
CA ASN A 159 6.11 -2.07 -9.39
C ASN A 159 5.62 -2.55 -10.76
N VAL A 160 6.32 -3.50 -11.37
CA VAL A 160 5.92 -4.11 -12.65
C VAL A 160 4.59 -4.87 -12.49
N GLY A 161 4.48 -5.67 -11.42
CA GLY A 161 3.26 -6.40 -11.09
C GLY A 161 2.06 -5.48 -10.92
N PHE A 162 2.18 -4.45 -10.08
CA PHE A 162 1.10 -3.46 -9.89
C PHE A 162 0.71 -2.76 -11.19
N GLY A 163 1.70 -2.24 -11.94
CA GLY A 163 1.43 -1.48 -13.17
C GLY A 163 0.73 -2.33 -14.24
N THR A 164 1.22 -3.54 -14.47
CA THR A 164 0.58 -4.47 -15.43
C THR A 164 -0.77 -4.97 -14.91
N GLY A 165 -0.89 -5.17 -13.59
CA GLY A 165 -2.14 -5.57 -12.94
C GLY A 165 -3.25 -4.53 -13.13
N PHE A 166 -2.96 -3.23 -13.03
CA PHE A 166 -3.97 -2.18 -13.24
C PHE A 166 -4.57 -2.22 -14.65
N VAL A 167 -3.72 -2.35 -15.69
CA VAL A 167 -4.20 -2.40 -17.08
C VAL A 167 -5.03 -3.65 -17.33
N VAL A 168 -4.49 -4.82 -16.97
CA VAL A 168 -5.18 -6.09 -17.19
C VAL A 168 -6.45 -6.16 -16.33
N GLY A 169 -6.41 -5.62 -15.11
CA GLY A 169 -7.57 -5.52 -14.23
C GLY A 169 -8.70 -4.70 -14.83
N GLY A 170 -8.40 -3.54 -15.44
CA GLY A 170 -9.38 -2.73 -16.13
C GLY A 170 -10.08 -3.48 -17.28
N LEU A 171 -9.31 -4.17 -18.10
CA LEU A 171 -9.84 -4.96 -19.22
C LEU A 171 -10.68 -6.15 -18.74
N LEU A 172 -10.22 -6.85 -17.68
CA LEU A 172 -10.96 -7.98 -17.12
C LEU A 172 -12.25 -7.53 -16.44
N TYR A 173 -12.20 -6.42 -15.71
CA TYR A 173 -13.37 -5.88 -15.02
C TYR A 173 -14.45 -5.44 -16.01
N GLU A 174 -14.06 -4.81 -17.10
CA GLU A 174 -14.97 -4.38 -18.18
C GLU A 174 -15.63 -5.58 -18.87
N TRP A 175 -14.92 -6.72 -18.98
CA TRP A 175 -15.47 -7.94 -19.55
C TRP A 175 -16.47 -8.65 -18.59
N ALA A 176 -16.10 -8.80 -17.32
CA ALA A 176 -16.96 -9.32 -16.25
C ALA A 176 -16.36 -8.95 -14.89
N GLU A 177 -17.05 -8.14 -14.12
CA GLU A 177 -16.60 -7.48 -12.88
C GLU A 177 -15.97 -8.44 -11.86
N VAL A 178 -16.57 -9.61 -11.66
CA VAL A 178 -16.10 -10.60 -10.68
C VAL A 178 -14.79 -11.30 -11.08
N THR A 179 -14.42 -11.21 -12.37
CA THR A 179 -13.22 -11.91 -12.89
C THR A 179 -11.93 -11.44 -12.25
N VAL A 180 -11.83 -10.17 -11.87
CA VAL A 180 -10.63 -9.62 -11.22
C VAL A 180 -10.36 -10.29 -9.86
N PHE A 181 -11.41 -10.59 -9.09
CA PHE A 181 -11.28 -11.27 -7.79
C PHE A 181 -10.90 -12.75 -7.97
N LEU A 182 -11.52 -13.41 -8.95
CA LEU A 182 -11.18 -14.80 -9.27
C LEU A 182 -9.76 -14.92 -9.82
N ALA A 183 -9.35 -13.98 -10.66
CA ALA A 183 -7.99 -13.94 -11.21
C ALA A 183 -6.95 -13.68 -10.12
N ASP A 184 -7.20 -12.77 -9.17
CA ASP A 184 -6.31 -12.55 -8.02
C ASP A 184 -6.22 -13.79 -7.12
N GLY A 185 -7.35 -14.45 -6.87
CA GLY A 185 -7.37 -15.76 -6.20
C GLY A 185 -6.57 -16.82 -6.96
N ALA A 186 -6.70 -16.88 -8.28
CA ALA A 186 -5.98 -17.83 -9.12
C ALA A 186 -4.47 -17.57 -9.14
N THR A 187 -4.03 -16.29 -9.22
CA THR A 187 -2.61 -15.95 -9.12
C THR A 187 -2.03 -16.39 -7.78
N SER A 188 -2.74 -16.18 -6.68
CA SER A 188 -2.33 -16.64 -5.35
C SER A 188 -2.25 -18.16 -5.26
N ALA A 189 -3.19 -18.90 -5.88
CA ALA A 189 -3.17 -20.35 -5.96
C ALA A 189 -1.95 -20.86 -6.75
N VAL A 190 -1.64 -20.23 -7.90
CA VAL A 190 -0.44 -20.56 -8.69
C VAL A 190 0.82 -20.32 -7.87
N VAL A 191 0.90 -19.20 -7.15
CA VAL A 191 2.05 -18.90 -6.26
C VAL A 191 2.18 -19.97 -5.18
N ALA A 192 1.07 -20.39 -4.55
CA ALA A 192 1.09 -21.45 -3.53
C ALA A 192 1.66 -22.77 -4.10
N VAL A 193 1.22 -23.18 -5.29
CA VAL A 193 1.70 -24.39 -5.97
C VAL A 193 3.17 -24.28 -6.35
N VAL A 194 3.59 -23.13 -6.90
CA VAL A 194 4.99 -22.86 -7.30
C VAL A 194 5.90 -22.90 -6.08
N LEU A 195 5.52 -22.25 -4.98
CA LEU A 195 6.28 -22.28 -3.73
C LEU A 195 6.36 -23.70 -3.15
N PHE A 196 5.24 -24.42 -3.16
CA PHE A 196 5.23 -25.81 -2.70
C PHE A 196 6.15 -26.72 -3.51
N ALA A 197 6.14 -26.60 -4.84
CA ALA A 197 6.86 -27.50 -5.73
C ALA A 197 8.36 -27.13 -5.88
N LEU A 198 8.67 -25.84 -5.96
CA LEU A 198 10.01 -25.38 -6.41
C LEU A 198 10.87 -24.77 -5.30
N VAL A 199 10.29 -24.36 -4.18
CA VAL A 199 11.05 -23.76 -3.07
C VAL A 199 11.52 -24.88 -2.13
N PRO A 200 12.84 -25.03 -1.85
CA PRO A 200 13.33 -26.02 -0.89
C PRO A 200 12.94 -25.66 0.56
N ARG A 201 12.86 -26.68 1.42
CA ARG A 201 12.75 -26.47 2.86
C ARG A 201 14.12 -26.09 3.41
N ILE A 202 14.24 -24.89 3.96
CA ILE A 202 15.43 -24.46 4.67
C ILE A 202 15.16 -24.71 6.16
N HIS A 203 16.06 -25.44 6.81
CA HIS A 203 16.09 -25.55 8.26
C HIS A 203 16.92 -24.37 8.78
N ALA A 204 16.31 -23.17 8.85
CA ALA A 204 16.91 -22.09 9.64
C ALA A 204 16.97 -22.58 11.08
N GLY A 205 18.13 -22.44 11.73
CA GLY A 205 18.26 -22.80 13.13
C GLY A 205 17.16 -22.12 13.92
N GLN A 206 16.39 -22.89 14.67
CA GLN A 206 15.30 -22.39 15.50
C GLN A 206 15.86 -21.30 16.42
N ARG A 207 15.57 -20.05 16.09
CA ARG A 207 15.76 -18.96 17.05
C ARG A 207 14.58 -19.01 18.00
N ASP A 208 14.82 -19.38 19.25
CA ASP A 208 13.87 -19.23 20.35
C ASP A 208 13.65 -17.73 20.63
N VAL A 209 13.03 -17.01 19.67
CA VAL A 209 12.56 -15.65 19.92
C VAL A 209 11.19 -15.78 20.57
N ALA A 210 11.14 -15.57 21.88
CA ALA A 210 9.87 -15.56 22.58
C ALA A 210 9.01 -14.39 22.06
N LEU A 211 7.74 -14.64 21.74
CA LEU A 211 6.74 -13.60 21.41
C LEU A 211 6.78 -12.43 22.41
N ARG A 212 7.13 -12.73 23.68
CA ARG A 212 7.27 -11.79 24.79
C ARG A 212 8.39 -10.75 24.56
N ASP A 213 9.49 -11.13 23.89
CA ASP A 213 10.62 -10.23 23.65
C ASP A 213 10.26 -9.22 22.54
N SER A 214 9.58 -9.68 21.49
CA SER A 214 9.04 -8.79 20.45
C SER A 214 8.00 -7.80 21.00
N VAL A 215 7.16 -8.21 21.97
CA VAL A 215 6.18 -7.32 22.62
C VAL A 215 6.87 -6.34 23.58
N GLY A 216 7.96 -6.74 24.22
CA GLY A 216 8.76 -5.87 25.11
C GLY A 216 9.40 -4.69 24.37
N ASP A 217 9.93 -4.94 23.18
CA ASP A 217 10.54 -3.91 22.32
C ASP A 217 9.51 -2.86 21.86
N TRP A 218 8.26 -3.28 21.63
CA TRP A 218 7.15 -2.36 21.33
C TRP A 218 6.84 -1.44 22.51
N GLY A 219 6.89 -1.96 23.74
CA GLY A 219 6.67 -1.17 24.95
C GLY A 219 7.65 0.00 25.08
N SER A 220 8.91 -0.20 24.73
CA SER A 220 9.93 0.86 24.74
C SER A 220 9.71 1.92 23.66
N ALA A 221 9.28 1.52 22.47
CA ALA A 221 9.02 2.44 21.35
C ALA A 221 7.83 3.37 21.63
N ILE A 222 6.77 2.87 22.25
CA ILE A 222 5.55 3.62 22.60
C ILE A 222 5.82 4.73 23.66
N THR A 223 6.88 4.62 24.45
CA THR A 223 7.19 5.65 25.45
C THR A 223 7.91 6.87 24.89
N LYS A 224 8.46 6.81 23.70
CA LYS A 224 9.27 7.89 23.10
C LYS A 224 8.40 8.90 22.36
N ARG A 225 8.21 10.08 22.93
CA ARG A 225 7.38 11.17 22.37
C ARG A 225 7.73 11.52 20.91
N ARG A 226 9.02 11.50 20.52
CA ARG A 226 9.46 11.81 19.15
C ARG A 226 9.09 10.71 18.16
N VAL A 227 9.18 9.45 18.57
CA VAL A 227 8.75 8.29 17.76
C VAL A 227 7.24 8.34 17.53
N LEU A 228 6.45 8.58 18.60
CA LEU A 228 4.99 8.76 18.50
C LEU A 228 4.62 9.95 17.63
N GLY A 229 5.33 11.08 17.76
CA GLY A 229 5.10 12.27 16.93
C GLY A 229 5.30 11.99 15.44
N LEU A 230 6.39 11.31 15.07
CA LEU A 230 6.64 10.94 13.69
C LEU A 230 5.65 9.88 13.18
N ALA A 231 5.26 8.92 14.02
CA ALA A 231 4.23 7.94 13.71
C ALA A 231 2.86 8.61 13.45
N ALA A 232 2.46 9.60 14.27
CA ALA A 232 1.23 10.36 14.08
C ALA A 232 1.24 11.16 12.76
N LEU A 233 2.37 11.79 12.41
CA LEU A 233 2.53 12.47 11.12
C LEU A 233 2.41 11.48 9.96
N ASN A 234 2.99 10.28 10.07
CA ASN A 234 2.86 9.24 9.04
C ASN A 234 1.45 8.67 8.94
N LEU A 235 0.70 8.60 10.05
CA LEU A 235 -0.72 8.26 10.01
C LEU A 235 -1.50 9.27 9.16
N CYS A 236 -1.25 10.57 9.31
CA CYS A 236 -1.89 11.60 8.48
C CYS A 236 -1.51 11.47 6.99
N PHE A 237 -0.24 11.19 6.67
CA PHE A 237 0.14 10.87 5.29
C PHE A 237 -0.64 9.66 4.76
N ALA A 238 -0.81 8.62 5.56
CA ALA A 238 -1.51 7.42 5.15
C ALA A 238 -3.02 7.65 4.91
N VAL A 239 -3.65 8.61 5.60
CA VAL A 239 -5.01 9.08 5.30
C VAL A 239 -5.09 9.64 3.87
N LEU A 240 -4.09 10.41 3.43
CA LEU A 240 -4.01 10.92 2.06
C LEU A 240 -3.78 9.78 1.04
N TYR A 241 -2.92 8.82 1.39
CA TYR A 241 -2.65 7.62 0.56
C TYR A 241 -3.91 6.81 0.27
N ALA A 242 -4.80 6.69 1.24
CA ALA A 242 -5.98 5.85 1.15
C ALA A 242 -6.92 6.28 0.01
N GLN A 243 -6.94 7.56 -0.35
CA GLN A 243 -7.87 8.10 -1.35
C GLN A 243 -7.65 7.50 -2.74
N MET A 244 -6.41 7.13 -3.09
CA MET A 244 -6.12 6.48 -4.37
C MET A 244 -6.84 5.13 -4.52
N GLN A 245 -7.08 4.41 -3.44
CA GLN A 245 -7.78 3.12 -3.49
C GLN A 245 -9.27 3.25 -3.28
N THR A 246 -9.70 4.26 -2.50
CA THR A 246 -11.08 4.34 -2.03
C THR A 246 -11.92 5.33 -2.82
N THR A 247 -11.53 6.59 -2.89
CA THR A 247 -12.39 7.66 -3.41
C THR A 247 -12.04 8.07 -4.85
N VAL A 248 -10.75 8.06 -5.23
CA VAL A 248 -10.34 8.44 -6.59
C VAL A 248 -10.93 7.53 -7.67
N PRO A 249 -11.00 6.19 -7.53
CA PRO A 249 -11.67 5.33 -8.49
C PRO A 249 -13.16 5.66 -8.64
N VAL A 250 -13.84 5.96 -7.52
CA VAL A 250 -15.26 6.35 -7.52
C VAL A 250 -15.46 7.69 -8.24
N VAL A 251 -14.59 8.68 -7.99
CA VAL A 251 -14.63 9.96 -8.74
C VAL A 251 -14.42 9.73 -10.24
N ALA A 252 -13.45 8.88 -10.60
CA ALA A 252 -13.14 8.61 -12.00
C ALA A 252 -14.32 7.96 -12.74
N GLU A 253 -15.02 7.03 -12.11
CA GLU A 253 -16.15 6.33 -12.70
C GLU A 253 -17.47 7.12 -12.55
N ALA A 254 -17.87 7.45 -11.32
CA ALA A 254 -19.18 8.03 -11.06
C ALA A 254 -19.27 9.51 -11.47
N GLU A 255 -18.21 10.30 -11.26
CA GLU A 255 -18.22 11.74 -11.58
C GLU A 255 -17.76 12.04 -12.99
N LEU A 256 -16.77 11.31 -13.50
CA LEU A 256 -16.18 11.55 -14.82
C LEU A 256 -16.67 10.58 -15.90
N GLY A 257 -17.35 9.49 -15.53
CA GLY A 257 -17.85 8.48 -16.47
C GLY A 257 -16.74 7.70 -17.19
N LEU A 258 -15.57 7.57 -16.56
CA LEU A 258 -14.48 6.79 -17.16
C LEU A 258 -14.79 5.31 -17.10
N SER A 259 -14.48 4.59 -18.19
CA SER A 259 -14.55 3.13 -18.20
C SER A 259 -13.47 2.52 -17.32
N SER A 260 -13.67 1.28 -16.88
CA SER A 260 -12.72 0.56 -16.05
C SER A 260 -11.37 0.37 -16.74
N SER A 261 -11.33 0.20 -18.07
CA SER A 261 -10.08 0.12 -18.83
C SER A 261 -9.33 1.45 -18.87
N GLU A 262 -10.03 2.59 -18.95
CA GLU A 262 -9.43 3.92 -18.85
C GLU A 262 -8.86 4.18 -17.46
N ILE A 263 -9.60 3.82 -16.40
CA ILE A 263 -9.15 3.91 -15.01
C ILE A 263 -7.90 3.06 -14.80
N GLY A 264 -7.91 1.79 -15.22
CA GLY A 264 -6.76 0.90 -15.13
C GLY A 264 -5.52 1.46 -15.83
N THR A 265 -5.71 2.03 -17.03
CA THR A 265 -4.62 2.66 -17.82
C THR A 265 -4.06 3.90 -17.12
N LEU A 266 -4.92 4.76 -16.55
CA LEU A 266 -4.50 5.94 -15.81
C LEU A 266 -3.70 5.57 -14.56
N PHE A 267 -4.12 4.54 -13.83
CA PHE A 267 -3.45 4.12 -12.59
C PHE A 267 -2.01 3.64 -12.82
N VAL A 268 -1.64 3.25 -14.04
CA VAL A 268 -0.23 2.95 -14.40
C VAL A 268 0.69 4.15 -14.20
N LEU A 269 0.16 5.38 -14.25
CA LEU A 269 0.95 6.58 -13.99
C LEU A 269 1.61 6.56 -12.60
N ASN A 270 1.01 5.90 -11.61
CA ASN A 270 1.62 5.77 -10.29
C ASN A 270 2.93 4.94 -10.33
N PRO A 271 2.94 3.64 -10.67
CA PRO A 271 4.18 2.87 -10.70
C PRO A 271 5.17 3.41 -11.76
N LEU A 272 4.72 3.95 -12.87
CA LEU A 272 5.57 4.56 -13.89
C LEU A 272 6.30 5.80 -13.34
N THR A 273 5.57 6.72 -12.72
CA THR A 273 6.15 7.93 -12.09
C THR A 273 7.14 7.55 -10.98
N LEU A 274 6.80 6.52 -10.18
CA LEU A 274 7.67 6.02 -9.12
C LEU A 274 8.99 5.49 -9.70
N VAL A 275 8.94 4.65 -10.72
CA VAL A 275 10.14 4.08 -11.35
C VAL A 275 11.01 5.17 -12.00
N LEU A 276 10.39 6.13 -12.69
CA LEU A 276 11.11 7.18 -13.39
C LEU A 276 11.71 8.23 -12.46
N LEU A 277 11.01 8.60 -11.40
CA LEU A 277 11.36 9.76 -10.58
C LEU A 277 11.95 9.40 -9.21
N GLN A 278 11.92 8.13 -8.76
CA GLN A 278 12.39 7.77 -7.42
C GLN A 278 13.85 8.16 -7.20
N ILE A 279 14.75 7.77 -8.10
CA ILE A 279 16.18 8.06 -7.94
C ILE A 279 16.47 9.56 -8.13
N PRO A 280 16.05 10.22 -9.23
CA PRO A 280 16.34 11.64 -9.44
C PRO A 280 15.81 12.54 -8.33
N LEU A 281 14.60 12.29 -7.82
CA LEU A 281 14.02 13.14 -6.79
C LEU A 281 14.67 12.94 -5.42
N VAL A 282 14.99 11.68 -5.06
CA VAL A 282 15.67 11.39 -3.80
C VAL A 282 17.07 11.99 -3.81
N ASP A 283 17.80 11.88 -4.92
CA ASP A 283 19.13 12.49 -5.07
C ASP A 283 19.05 14.03 -4.98
N ALA A 284 18.05 14.64 -5.62
CA ALA A 284 17.89 16.10 -5.61
C ALA A 284 17.63 16.69 -4.23
N VAL A 285 17.09 15.92 -3.30
CA VAL A 285 16.80 16.36 -1.92
C VAL A 285 17.74 15.73 -0.88
N SER A 286 18.75 14.98 -1.31
CA SER A 286 19.65 14.23 -0.42
C SER A 286 20.37 15.10 0.59
N ASP A 287 20.75 16.32 0.20
CA ASP A 287 21.46 17.30 1.03
C ASP A 287 20.52 18.18 1.87
N TRP A 288 19.21 17.99 1.70
CA TRP A 288 18.24 18.77 2.46
C TRP A 288 18.04 18.19 3.86
N ARG A 289 17.61 19.06 4.79
CA ARG A 289 17.06 18.57 6.05
C ARG A 289 15.90 17.64 5.76
N ARG A 290 15.86 16.49 6.41
CA ARG A 290 14.79 15.48 6.23
C ARG A 290 13.38 16.06 6.38
N THR A 291 13.18 16.92 7.38
CA THR A 291 11.92 17.64 7.58
C THR A 291 11.54 18.55 6.41
N ARG A 292 12.52 19.18 5.74
CA ARG A 292 12.28 20.02 4.57
C ARG A 292 11.88 19.19 3.35
N GLY A 293 12.50 18.03 3.16
CA GLY A 293 12.08 17.06 2.14
C GLY A 293 10.64 16.58 2.36
N LEU A 294 10.25 16.30 3.62
CA LEU A 294 8.89 15.96 3.98
C LEU A 294 7.89 17.11 3.75
N LEU A 295 8.26 18.37 4.08
CA LEU A 295 7.43 19.54 3.80
C LEU A 295 7.21 19.73 2.29
N PHE A 296 8.25 19.51 1.49
CA PHE A 296 8.14 19.56 0.03
C PHE A 296 7.20 18.47 -0.50
N SER A 297 7.29 17.27 0.06
CA SER A 297 6.33 16.18 -0.19
C SER A 297 4.89 16.59 0.13
N VAL A 298 4.64 17.24 1.28
CA VAL A 298 3.30 17.75 1.67
C VAL A 298 2.74 18.72 0.63
N GLY A 299 3.59 19.57 0.02
CA GLY A 299 3.19 20.46 -1.07
C GLY A 299 2.62 19.70 -2.27
N PHE A 300 3.26 18.59 -2.68
CA PHE A 300 2.76 17.74 -3.76
C PHE A 300 1.47 17.00 -3.39
N TRP A 301 1.34 16.55 -2.13
CA TRP A 301 0.09 15.97 -1.64
C TRP A 301 -1.04 16.99 -1.66
N ALA A 302 -0.81 18.22 -1.18
CA ALA A 302 -1.82 19.28 -1.22
C ALA A 302 -2.22 19.63 -2.66
N ALA A 303 -1.25 19.75 -3.57
CA ALA A 303 -1.49 19.99 -4.99
C ALA A 303 -2.31 18.86 -5.62
N SER A 304 -2.02 17.59 -5.28
CA SER A 304 -2.77 16.46 -5.78
C SER A 304 -4.23 16.46 -5.34
N MET A 305 -4.52 16.80 -4.07
CA MET A 305 -5.89 16.92 -3.56
C MET A 305 -6.61 18.11 -4.21
N PHE A 306 -5.92 19.22 -4.41
CA PHE A 306 -6.47 20.38 -5.10
C PHE A 306 -6.87 20.07 -6.54
N VAL A 307 -6.06 19.30 -7.25
CA VAL A 307 -6.35 18.89 -8.64
C VAL A 307 -7.64 18.05 -8.72
N VAL A 308 -7.87 17.12 -7.78
CA VAL A 308 -9.16 16.38 -7.77
C VAL A 308 -10.32 17.31 -7.37
N TRP A 309 -10.09 18.26 -6.46
CA TRP A 309 -11.11 19.23 -6.10
C TRP A 309 -11.56 20.07 -7.30
N LEU A 310 -10.68 20.35 -8.27
CA LEU A 310 -11.04 21.04 -9.52
C LEU A 310 -12.11 20.30 -10.32
N VAL A 311 -12.23 18.97 -10.23
CA VAL A 311 -13.30 18.21 -10.88
C VAL A 311 -14.67 18.72 -10.43
N TYR A 312 -14.81 18.96 -9.12
CA TYR A 312 -16.05 19.48 -8.54
C TYR A 312 -16.23 20.98 -8.76
N LEU A 313 -15.16 21.77 -8.64
CA LEU A 313 -15.22 23.23 -8.82
C LEU A 313 -15.55 23.65 -10.26
N LEU A 314 -15.13 22.84 -11.25
CA LEU A 314 -15.36 23.11 -12.67
C LEU A 314 -16.60 22.37 -13.20
N ASP A 315 -17.34 21.67 -12.33
CA ASP A 315 -18.54 20.90 -12.69
C ASP A 315 -18.29 19.98 -13.90
N LEU A 316 -17.22 19.17 -13.82
CA LEU A 316 -16.81 18.26 -14.89
C LEU A 316 -17.59 16.92 -14.85
N GLY A 317 -18.74 16.88 -14.18
CA GLY A 317 -19.58 15.70 -14.01
C GLY A 317 -20.19 15.14 -15.30
N PRO A 318 -20.95 14.02 -15.22
CA PRO A 318 -21.49 13.28 -16.37
C PRO A 318 -22.38 14.12 -17.28
N ALA A 319 -23.07 15.14 -16.75
CA ALA A 319 -23.85 16.09 -17.55
C ALA A 319 -22.97 16.91 -18.52
N ALA A 320 -21.70 17.05 -18.21
CA ALA A 320 -20.68 17.66 -19.07
C ALA A 320 -20.06 16.66 -20.07
N ALA A 321 -20.21 15.35 -19.83
CA ALA A 321 -19.58 14.27 -20.61
C ALA A 321 -20.07 14.21 -22.09
N GLY A 322 -21.20 14.83 -22.43
CA GLY A 322 -21.59 15.05 -23.83
C GLY A 322 -20.71 16.05 -24.57
N ARG A 323 -19.72 16.66 -23.88
CA ARG A 323 -18.79 17.64 -24.45
C ARG A 323 -17.36 17.07 -24.34
N HIS A 324 -16.88 16.45 -25.42
CA HIS A 324 -15.54 15.85 -25.53
C HIS A 324 -14.37 16.61 -24.84
N PRO A 325 -14.30 17.98 -24.88
CA PRO A 325 -13.20 18.68 -24.23
C PRO A 325 -13.22 18.60 -22.69
N LEU A 326 -14.39 18.48 -22.06
CA LEU A 326 -14.51 18.43 -20.60
C LEU A 326 -14.17 17.05 -20.03
N LEU A 327 -14.52 15.98 -20.73
CA LEU A 327 -14.06 14.64 -20.39
C LEU A 327 -12.53 14.55 -20.46
N ALA A 328 -11.92 15.09 -21.52
CA ALA A 328 -10.46 15.15 -21.64
C ALA A 328 -9.82 15.94 -20.49
N ALA A 329 -10.45 17.03 -20.02
CA ALA A 329 -9.98 17.79 -18.87
C ALA A 329 -10.04 16.95 -17.59
N GLY A 330 -11.12 16.21 -17.36
CA GLY A 330 -11.27 15.30 -16.20
C GLY A 330 -10.18 14.22 -16.19
N VAL A 331 -9.93 13.57 -17.31
CA VAL A 331 -8.85 12.56 -17.47
C VAL A 331 -7.49 13.17 -17.15
N VAL A 332 -7.21 14.38 -17.68
CA VAL A 332 -5.94 15.09 -17.40
C VAL A 332 -5.82 15.41 -15.90
N LEU A 333 -6.90 15.86 -15.24
CA LEU A 333 -6.87 16.16 -13.82
C LEU A 333 -6.60 14.90 -12.97
N VAL A 334 -7.25 13.77 -13.25
CA VAL A 334 -6.96 12.51 -12.57
C VAL A 334 -5.51 12.07 -12.83
N GLY A 335 -5.03 12.17 -14.06
CA GLY A 335 -3.63 11.89 -14.39
C GLY A 335 -2.64 12.77 -13.61
N LEU A 336 -2.89 14.08 -13.55
CA LEU A 336 -2.08 15.05 -12.79
C LEU A 336 -2.11 14.75 -11.29
N HIS A 337 -3.29 14.38 -10.75
CA HIS A 337 -3.40 13.93 -9.36
C HIS A 337 -2.49 12.74 -9.09
N LEU A 338 -2.56 11.69 -9.93
CA LEU A 338 -1.76 10.47 -9.75
C LEU A 338 -0.26 10.77 -9.81
N VAL A 339 0.18 11.63 -10.75
CA VAL A 339 1.59 12.03 -10.86
C VAL A 339 2.03 12.86 -9.64
N ALA A 340 1.28 13.93 -9.29
CA ALA A 340 1.63 14.79 -8.17
C ALA A 340 1.67 14.02 -6.85
N ARG A 341 0.64 13.20 -6.59
CA ARG A 341 0.58 12.32 -5.43
C ARG A 341 1.81 11.39 -5.37
N THR A 342 2.18 10.79 -6.51
CA THR A 342 3.31 9.85 -6.54
C THR A 342 4.65 10.55 -6.33
N ILE A 343 4.83 11.79 -6.80
CA ILE A 343 6.00 12.60 -6.47
C ILE A 343 6.07 12.82 -4.94
N GLY A 344 4.94 13.16 -4.32
CA GLY A 344 4.85 13.25 -2.85
C GLY A 344 5.23 11.94 -2.16
N GLU A 345 4.78 10.80 -2.67
CA GLU A 345 5.09 9.46 -2.16
C GLU A 345 6.58 9.13 -2.27
N VAL A 346 7.19 9.38 -3.41
CA VAL A 346 8.62 9.15 -3.69
C VAL A 346 9.51 9.88 -2.68
N LEU A 347 9.14 11.10 -2.32
CA LEU A 347 9.87 11.90 -1.34
C LEU A 347 9.58 11.43 0.10
N HIS A 348 8.31 11.21 0.42
CA HIS A 348 7.87 10.89 1.77
C HIS A 348 8.44 9.55 2.27
N SER A 349 8.31 8.47 1.48
CA SER A 349 8.55 7.11 1.96
C SER A 349 10.00 6.86 2.44
N PRO A 350 11.06 7.16 1.66
CA PRO A 350 12.43 6.96 2.10
C PRO A 350 12.84 7.91 3.22
N ILE A 351 12.40 9.19 3.17
CA ILE A 351 12.76 10.18 4.17
C ILE A 351 12.15 9.83 5.53
N SER A 352 10.86 9.44 5.58
CA SER A 352 10.21 9.02 6.83
C SER A 352 10.87 7.80 7.45
N THR A 353 11.25 6.81 6.63
CA THR A 353 11.95 5.60 7.09
C THR A 353 13.33 5.94 7.64
N SER A 354 14.08 6.79 6.94
CA SER A 354 15.41 7.25 7.36
C SER A 354 15.33 8.08 8.64
N LEU A 355 14.35 8.98 8.75
CA LEU A 355 14.14 9.80 9.94
C LEU A 355 13.75 8.95 11.14
N MET A 356 12.82 7.98 10.97
CA MET A 356 12.44 7.06 12.04
C MET A 356 13.64 6.25 12.53
N SER A 357 14.47 5.76 11.61
CA SER A 357 15.70 5.02 11.97
C SER A 357 16.73 5.87 12.72
N ALA A 358 16.76 7.20 12.48
CA ALA A 358 17.68 8.11 13.15
C ALA A 358 17.23 8.49 14.58
N LEU A 359 15.95 8.25 14.94
CA LEU A 359 15.44 8.57 16.29
C LEU A 359 15.79 7.50 17.33
N GLY A 360 16.34 6.37 16.95
CA GLY A 360 16.60 5.22 17.81
C GLY A 360 18.04 4.75 17.88
N SER A 361 18.34 4.01 18.92
CA SER A 361 19.56 3.20 19.00
C SER A 361 19.48 1.96 18.10
N ASP A 362 20.64 1.34 17.82
CA ASP A 362 20.73 0.19 16.91
C ASP A 362 19.82 -1.00 17.31
N GLY A 363 19.59 -1.22 18.62
CA GLY A 363 18.71 -2.27 19.11
C GLY A 363 17.21 -1.99 18.98
N GLU A 364 16.79 -0.74 18.80
CA GLU A 364 15.37 -0.32 18.82
C GLU A 364 14.81 -0.04 17.42
N ARG A 365 15.65 0.02 16.37
CA ARG A 365 15.26 0.35 15.00
C ARG A 365 14.11 -0.52 14.48
N GLY A 366 14.14 -1.81 14.79
CA GLY A 366 13.10 -2.75 14.37
C GLY A 366 11.72 -2.39 14.91
N ALA A 367 11.61 -2.10 16.22
CA ALA A 367 10.36 -1.71 16.86
C ALA A 367 9.83 -0.37 16.35
N GLN A 368 10.71 0.60 16.09
CA GLN A 368 10.33 1.90 15.56
C GLN A 368 9.82 1.83 14.13
N LEU A 369 10.48 1.06 13.25
CA LEU A 369 10.00 0.83 11.88
C LEU A 369 8.68 0.06 11.86
N SER A 370 8.50 -0.88 12.79
CA SER A 370 7.22 -1.57 12.95
C SER A 370 6.09 -0.60 13.37
N MET A 371 6.39 0.35 14.28
CA MET A 371 5.42 1.39 14.68
C MET A 371 5.06 2.30 13.50
N LEU A 372 6.03 2.66 12.66
CA LEU A 372 5.78 3.42 11.43
C LEU A 372 4.82 2.67 10.50
N GLU A 373 5.01 1.37 10.34
CA GLU A 373 4.15 0.53 9.48
C GLU A 373 2.74 0.38 10.06
N VAL A 374 2.60 0.24 11.39
CA VAL A 374 1.29 0.22 12.05
C VAL A 374 0.57 1.56 11.88
N ALA A 375 1.25 2.68 12.04
CA ALA A 375 0.68 4.00 11.83
C ALA A 375 0.19 4.18 10.38
N LYS A 376 0.97 3.71 9.39
CA LYS A 376 0.57 3.71 7.98
C LYS A 376 -0.70 2.89 7.74
N ARG A 377 -0.76 1.65 8.25
CA ARG A 377 -1.93 0.77 8.08
C ARG A 377 -3.18 1.33 8.75
N ALA A 378 -3.03 1.87 9.95
CA ALA A 378 -4.13 2.53 10.67
C ALA A 378 -4.61 3.77 9.90
N GLY A 379 -3.69 4.65 9.49
CA GLY A 379 -4.02 5.86 8.73
C GLY A 379 -4.68 5.55 7.39
N PHE A 380 -4.20 4.51 6.68
CA PHE A 380 -4.81 4.05 5.43
C PHE A 380 -6.26 3.60 5.65
N GLY A 381 -6.52 2.77 6.66
CA GLY A 381 -7.87 2.31 6.97
C GLY A 381 -8.78 3.45 7.44
N ILE A 382 -8.29 4.34 8.31
CA ILE A 382 -9.04 5.54 8.76
C ILE A 382 -9.36 6.44 7.56
N GLY A 383 -8.39 6.68 6.67
CA GLY A 383 -8.58 7.50 5.48
C GLY A 383 -9.62 6.92 4.52
N SER A 384 -9.62 5.60 4.33
CA SER A 384 -10.63 4.90 3.54
C SER A 384 -12.03 5.04 4.14
N PHE A 385 -12.16 4.83 5.45
CA PHE A 385 -13.44 4.98 6.15
C PHE A 385 -13.95 6.41 6.09
N VAL A 386 -13.10 7.39 6.46
CA VAL A 386 -13.49 8.82 6.47
C VAL A 386 -13.84 9.30 5.06
N GLY A 387 -13.03 8.93 4.05
CA GLY A 387 -13.34 9.23 2.66
C GLY A 387 -14.72 8.72 2.26
N GLY A 388 -15.04 7.47 2.62
CA GLY A 388 -16.35 6.87 2.38
C GLY A 388 -17.50 7.63 3.06
N VAL A 389 -17.32 8.07 4.32
CA VAL A 389 -18.32 8.87 5.03
C VAL A 389 -18.67 10.14 4.27
N PHE A 390 -17.68 10.87 3.75
CA PHE A 390 -17.96 12.08 2.95
C PHE A 390 -18.82 11.78 1.73
N PHE A 391 -18.60 10.66 1.05
CA PHE A 391 -19.39 10.26 -0.12
C PHE A 391 -20.81 9.84 0.28
N ASP A 392 -20.96 9.01 1.31
CA ASP A 392 -22.27 8.51 1.76
C ASP A 392 -23.22 9.64 2.20
N TYR A 393 -22.67 10.75 2.71
CA TYR A 393 -23.47 11.94 3.10
C TYR A 393 -23.58 12.99 1.99
N GLY A 394 -23.16 12.71 0.76
CA GLY A 394 -23.20 13.66 -0.36
C GLY A 394 -22.23 14.83 -0.22
N LEU A 395 -21.19 14.67 0.56
CA LEU A 395 -20.16 15.69 0.84
C LEU A 395 -18.86 15.43 0.06
N ALA A 396 -18.89 14.66 -1.02
CA ALA A 396 -17.71 14.28 -1.80
C ALA A 396 -16.82 15.48 -2.21
N ALA A 397 -17.44 16.60 -2.62
CA ALA A 397 -16.72 17.82 -2.96
C ALA A 397 -15.95 18.43 -1.78
N TRP A 398 -16.43 18.24 -0.54
CA TRP A 398 -15.82 18.78 0.68
C TRP A 398 -14.69 17.90 1.23
N LEU A 399 -14.57 16.65 0.79
CA LEU A 399 -13.47 15.77 1.16
C LEU A 399 -12.13 16.40 0.80
N TRP A 400 -12.00 16.88 -0.42
CA TRP A 400 -10.70 17.35 -0.98
C TRP A 400 -10.15 18.58 -0.26
N PRO A 401 -10.93 19.67 -0.02
CA PRO A 401 -10.44 20.77 0.79
C PRO A 401 -10.18 20.37 2.25
N SER A 402 -10.89 19.39 2.80
CA SER A 402 -10.61 18.85 4.14
C SER A 402 -9.27 18.13 4.17
N LEU A 403 -8.91 17.37 3.12
CA LEU A 403 -7.60 16.72 2.99
C LEU A 403 -6.48 17.74 2.76
N ILE A 404 -6.73 18.87 2.07
CA ILE A 404 -5.80 19.98 2.01
C ILE A 404 -5.57 20.56 3.42
N GLY A 405 -6.63 20.66 4.23
CA GLY A 405 -6.53 21.02 5.65
C GLY A 405 -5.63 20.05 6.44
N VAL A 406 -5.74 18.74 6.17
CA VAL A 406 -4.81 17.74 6.74
C VAL A 406 -3.36 18.01 6.30
N CYS A 407 -3.12 18.39 5.04
CA CYS A 407 -1.78 18.79 4.57
C CYS A 407 -1.24 20.03 5.32
N VAL A 408 -2.09 21.01 5.62
CA VAL A 408 -1.70 22.17 6.44
C VAL A 408 -1.30 21.73 7.85
N VAL A 409 -2.11 20.89 8.50
CA VAL A 409 -1.80 20.33 9.83
C VAL A 409 -0.50 19.53 9.80
N LEU A 410 -0.28 18.72 8.76
CA LEU A 410 0.97 18.00 8.54
C LEU A 410 2.17 18.95 8.42
N GLY A 411 2.05 20.01 7.62
CA GLY A 411 3.09 21.01 7.44
C GLY A 411 3.47 21.69 8.76
N LEU A 412 2.48 22.15 9.53
CA LEU A 412 2.68 22.73 10.85
C LEU A 412 3.26 21.72 11.84
N GLY A 413 2.78 20.48 11.81
CA GLY A 413 3.30 19.37 12.59
C GLY A 413 4.78 19.11 12.31
N LEU A 414 5.18 19.06 11.04
CA LEU A 414 6.58 18.88 10.63
C LEU A 414 7.47 20.05 11.07
N LEU A 415 6.99 21.29 10.98
CA LEU A 415 7.73 22.47 11.44
C LEU A 415 7.95 22.47 12.96
N THR A 416 6.95 22.03 13.73
CA THR A 416 7.09 21.87 15.18
C THR A 416 7.97 20.69 15.53
N PHE A 417 7.86 19.60 14.79
CA PHE A 417 8.68 18.40 14.97
C PHE A 417 10.16 18.67 14.67
N GLU A 418 10.46 19.47 13.64
CA GLU A 418 11.84 19.88 13.30
C GLU A 418 12.58 20.49 14.49
N ARG A 419 11.88 21.25 15.36
CA ARG A 419 12.47 21.88 16.56
C ARG A 419 12.91 20.88 17.63
N THR A 420 12.44 19.64 17.55
CA THR A 420 12.77 18.57 18.49
C THR A 420 13.95 17.72 18.05
N LEU A 421 14.42 17.91 16.80
CA LEU A 421 15.47 17.11 16.18
C LEU A 421 16.84 17.79 16.33
N SER A 422 17.87 16.99 16.56
CA SER A 422 19.25 17.42 16.39
C SER A 422 19.60 17.59 14.89
N PRO A 423 20.62 18.39 14.54
CA PRO A 423 21.07 18.52 13.15
C PRO A 423 21.38 17.18 12.48
N VAL A 424 22.05 16.26 13.19
CA VAL A 424 22.40 14.92 12.69
C VAL A 424 21.17 14.07 12.42
N GLU A 425 20.21 14.05 13.35
CA GLU A 425 18.92 13.33 13.15
C GLU A 425 18.15 13.89 11.96
N ASN A 426 18.29 15.19 11.68
CA ASN A 426 17.65 15.86 10.54
C ASN A 426 18.49 15.80 9.23
N GLY A 427 19.58 15.04 9.21
CA GLY A 427 20.38 14.80 8.02
C GLY A 427 21.39 15.92 7.69
N VAL A 428 21.64 16.84 8.62
CA VAL A 428 22.67 17.88 8.45
C VAL A 428 23.99 17.33 8.95
N ALA A 429 24.99 17.23 8.06
CA ALA A 429 26.35 16.89 8.48
C ALA A 429 26.85 17.97 9.46
N THR A 430 27.29 17.56 10.64
CA THR A 430 28.09 18.46 11.49
C THR A 430 29.46 18.54 10.88
N GLU A 431 29.86 19.72 10.40
CA GLU A 431 31.26 19.97 10.10
C GLU A 431 32.04 19.68 11.39
N GLY A 432 32.82 18.58 11.38
CA GLY A 432 33.71 18.16 12.43
C GLY A 432 35.04 18.86 12.36
#